data_6dd8e497b9addea5c349c8a1ef930869
#
_entry.id   6dd8e497b9addea5c349c8a1ef930869
#
_cell.length_a   1.000
_cell.length_b   1.000
_cell.length_c   1.000
_cell.angle_alpha   90.00
_cell.angle_beta   90.00
_cell.angle_gamma   90.00
#
_symmetry.space_group_name_H-M   'P 1'
#
loop_
_entity.id
_entity.type
_entity.pdbx_description
1 polymer ?
#
loop_
_entity_poly.entity_id
_entity_poly.type
_entity_poly.pdbx_seq_one_letter_code
_entity_poly.pdbx_strand_id
1 'polypeptide(L)'
;KSEDRSKCYVECENEVANFTLNSNKIYKLNTKSNLSTGENYEYFYAEEPVKAMDGILYTTTDGMEDAFNAVFNYDQAQNRIQIYTMPYLISLYTNSVLDYGYTKIDDEFNNQKTILDSMLIVQKDKSSYGVINCDTGEILIEPKYDSIQYLQDTGSFLVTSDKKVGILSKNGDLKVQLLYDSLELMDSDAGLYLAERDGSYGVIDINGNIKIYIEYDQIGLDITKFSDNNIKNKYILVNNLIPVKKDKLWGLFDKTGKQIVDFKYDDLGYIASNNKNAMNLLVVPDYNMIVAKSNGKYALINSSGEEKVPAILDDAYMTISSGVKYYYMTFNDKRYDIEDYLDNIGVTKIEEGTSSGNSNSTNNNTNSSNSSNQSNEDTDMNTTDET
;
A
#
# COMPACT_ATOMS: atom_id res chain seq x y z
N LYS A 1 1.75 -16.58 34.34
CA LYS A 1 0.98 -15.31 34.37
C LYS A 1 1.99 -14.19 34.48
N SER A 2 2.21 -13.42 33.42
CA SER A 2 3.02 -12.22 33.49
C SER A 2 2.22 -11.19 34.31
N GLU A 3 2.87 -10.51 35.24
CA GLU A 3 2.29 -9.36 35.94
C GLU A 3 2.15 -8.15 35.01
N ASP A 4 2.79 -8.21 33.82
CA ASP A 4 2.73 -7.18 32.81
C ASP A 4 1.43 -7.30 32.00
N ARG A 5 0.46 -6.45 32.34
CA ARG A 5 -0.85 -6.39 31.66
C ARG A 5 -0.80 -5.81 30.25
N SER A 6 0.37 -5.39 29.79
CA SER A 6 0.56 -4.87 28.44
C SER A 6 0.81 -5.97 27.39
N LYS A 7 0.92 -7.23 27.82
CA LYS A 7 1.26 -8.36 26.94
C LYS A 7 0.27 -9.52 27.11
N CYS A 8 -0.06 -10.13 25.97
CA CYS A 8 -0.82 -11.37 25.90
C CYS A 8 -0.03 -12.41 25.13
N TYR A 9 0.02 -13.62 25.66
CA TYR A 9 0.64 -14.77 25.00
C TYR A 9 -0.48 -15.74 24.62
N VAL A 10 -0.55 -16.06 23.35
CA VAL A 10 -1.48 -17.06 22.82
C VAL A 10 -0.65 -18.27 22.40
N GLU A 11 -1.02 -19.42 22.93
CA GLU A 11 -0.36 -20.70 22.63
C GLU A 11 -1.31 -21.57 21.81
N CYS A 12 -0.81 -22.07 20.68
CA CYS A 12 -1.50 -23.00 19.81
C CYS A 12 -0.53 -24.12 19.45
N GLU A 13 -0.82 -25.35 19.87
CA GLU A 13 0.04 -26.53 19.67
C GLU A 13 1.48 -26.31 20.16
N ASN A 14 2.41 -26.00 19.25
CA ASN A 14 3.83 -25.79 19.55
C ASN A 14 4.29 -24.37 19.23
N GLU A 15 3.37 -23.47 19.04
CA GLU A 15 3.61 -22.09 18.68
C GLU A 15 3.07 -21.16 19.74
N VAL A 16 3.83 -20.12 20.07
CA VAL A 16 3.43 -19.08 21.01
C VAL A 16 3.57 -17.73 20.33
N ALA A 17 2.47 -17.02 20.18
CA ALA A 17 2.46 -15.65 19.68
C ALA A 17 2.35 -14.65 20.85
N ASN A 18 3.11 -13.57 20.77
CA ASN A 18 3.13 -12.49 21.76
C ASN A 18 2.54 -11.22 21.14
N PHE A 19 1.47 -10.74 21.72
CA PHE A 19 0.74 -9.52 21.38
C PHE A 19 1.03 -8.46 22.44
N THR A 20 1.51 -7.29 22.02
CA THR A 20 1.88 -6.21 22.94
C THR A 20 0.98 -5.00 22.71
N LEU A 21 0.44 -4.44 23.79
CA LEU A 21 -0.40 -3.23 23.76
C LEU A 21 0.30 -2.08 23.00
N ASN A 22 -0.45 -1.39 22.16
CA ASN A 22 -0.01 -0.31 21.29
C ASN A 22 1.04 -0.72 20.22
N SER A 23 1.18 -2.02 19.96
CA SER A 23 2.04 -2.55 18.91
C SER A 23 1.20 -3.39 17.94
N ASN A 24 1.41 -3.21 16.65
CA ASN A 24 0.88 -4.11 15.62
C ASN A 24 1.87 -5.21 15.25
N LYS A 25 3.08 -5.19 15.83
CA LYS A 25 4.08 -6.22 15.61
C LYS A 25 3.86 -7.40 16.56
N ILE A 26 3.68 -8.57 15.97
CA ILE A 26 3.45 -9.84 16.65
C ILE A 26 4.70 -10.69 16.54
N TYR A 27 5.13 -11.28 17.64
CA TYR A 27 6.28 -12.17 17.69
C TYR A 27 5.80 -13.60 17.87
N LYS A 28 6.18 -14.50 16.99
CA LYS A 28 5.88 -15.92 17.09
C LYS A 28 7.13 -16.73 17.38
N LEU A 29 7.04 -17.67 18.31
CA LEU A 29 8.07 -18.64 18.65
C LEU A 29 7.52 -20.04 18.45
N ASN A 30 8.24 -20.87 17.69
CA ASN A 30 7.98 -22.30 17.64
C ASN A 30 8.72 -23.00 18.80
N THR A 31 7.97 -23.57 19.75
CA THR A 31 8.52 -24.16 20.96
C THR A 31 9.27 -25.49 20.74
N LYS A 32 9.10 -26.11 19.57
CA LYS A 32 9.85 -27.33 19.19
C LYS A 32 11.23 -27.04 18.58
N SER A 33 11.49 -25.81 18.16
CA SER A 33 12.81 -25.47 17.64
C SER A 33 13.81 -25.44 18.81
N ASN A 34 14.91 -26.20 18.67
CA ASN A 34 15.96 -26.25 19.68
C ASN A 34 16.50 -24.85 19.98
N LEU A 35 16.29 -24.38 21.21
CA LEU A 35 16.71 -23.08 21.73
C LEU A 35 18.24 -22.83 21.73
N SER A 36 19.04 -23.72 21.18
CA SER A 36 20.51 -23.63 21.24
C SER A 36 21.18 -22.67 20.26
N THR A 37 20.43 -22.07 19.34
CA THR A 37 20.97 -21.16 18.30
C THR A 37 20.31 -19.80 18.23
N GLY A 38 19.57 -19.40 19.24
CA GLY A 38 19.40 -17.97 19.56
C GLY A 38 18.48 -17.12 18.67
N GLU A 39 17.91 -17.59 17.56
CA GLU A 39 17.08 -16.72 16.70
C GLU A 39 16.08 -17.52 15.84
N ASN A 40 14.96 -17.94 16.43
CA ASN A 40 13.83 -18.46 15.66
C ASN A 40 12.53 -17.72 16.03
N TYR A 41 12.55 -16.39 15.96
CA TYR A 41 11.37 -15.58 16.06
C TYR A 41 10.92 -15.20 14.65
N GLU A 42 9.66 -15.52 14.33
CA GLU A 42 8.96 -14.97 13.19
C GLU A 42 8.23 -13.69 13.62
N TYR A 43 8.04 -12.76 12.70
CA TYR A 43 7.35 -11.50 12.95
C TYR A 43 6.23 -11.32 11.95
N PHE A 44 5.07 -10.94 12.46
CA PHE A 44 3.90 -10.58 11.68
C PHE A 44 3.46 -9.17 12.05
N TYR A 45 2.72 -8.52 11.18
CA TYR A 45 2.18 -7.19 11.43
C TYR A 45 0.67 -7.23 11.20
N ALA A 46 -0.09 -7.02 12.26
CA ALA A 46 -1.53 -6.80 12.16
C ALA A 46 -1.83 -5.45 11.51
N GLU A 47 -2.98 -5.32 10.89
CA GLU A 47 -3.43 -4.04 10.30
C GLU A 47 -3.47 -2.92 11.34
N GLU A 48 -3.91 -3.24 12.56
CA GLU A 48 -3.98 -2.27 13.64
C GLU A 48 -3.20 -2.69 14.88
N PRO A 49 -2.69 -1.72 15.68
CA PRO A 49 -2.08 -2.00 16.96
C PRO A 49 -3.05 -2.66 17.94
N VAL A 50 -2.53 -3.52 18.80
CA VAL A 50 -3.30 -4.11 19.93
C VAL A 50 -3.85 -3.01 20.82
N LYS A 51 -5.15 -3.02 21.07
CA LYS A 51 -5.88 -2.04 21.89
C LYS A 51 -6.33 -2.67 23.19
N ALA A 52 -6.49 -1.87 24.24
CA ALA A 52 -7.09 -2.31 25.50
C ALA A 52 -8.44 -1.62 25.71
N MET A 53 -9.49 -2.41 26.00
CA MET A 53 -10.80 -1.93 26.40
C MET A 53 -11.24 -2.72 27.63
N ASP A 54 -11.64 -2.04 28.68
CA ASP A 54 -12.09 -2.64 29.93
C ASP A 54 -11.12 -3.71 30.53
N GLY A 55 -9.82 -3.48 30.35
CA GLY A 55 -8.78 -4.39 30.85
C GLY A 55 -8.56 -5.65 30.01
N ILE A 56 -9.18 -5.74 28.83
CA ILE A 56 -9.02 -6.82 27.85
C ILE A 56 -8.21 -6.30 26.67
N LEU A 57 -7.26 -7.08 26.18
CA LEU A 57 -6.50 -6.77 24.98
C LEU A 57 -7.26 -7.30 23.75
N TYR A 58 -7.35 -6.47 22.72
CA TYR A 58 -7.96 -6.75 21.44
C TYR A 58 -6.94 -6.62 20.33
N THR A 59 -6.97 -7.52 19.37
CA THR A 59 -6.22 -7.45 18.12
C THR A 59 -7.18 -7.73 16.95
N THR A 60 -6.80 -7.36 15.77
CA THR A 60 -7.51 -7.69 14.52
C THR A 60 -7.33 -9.18 14.19
N THR A 61 -8.25 -9.77 13.43
CA THR A 61 -8.21 -11.21 13.09
C THR A 61 -7.03 -11.55 12.18
N ASP A 62 -6.63 -10.64 11.28
CA ASP A 62 -5.49 -10.79 10.38
C ASP A 62 -4.20 -11.14 11.13
N GLY A 63 -3.91 -10.44 12.25
CA GLY A 63 -2.75 -10.74 13.09
C GLY A 63 -2.79 -12.14 13.71
N MET A 64 -3.97 -12.64 14.06
CA MET A 64 -4.15 -14.01 14.54
C MET A 64 -4.06 -15.03 13.40
N GLU A 65 -4.63 -14.71 12.25
CA GLU A 65 -4.60 -15.55 11.05
C GLU A 65 -3.18 -15.81 10.58
N ASP A 66 -2.38 -14.75 10.50
CA ASP A 66 -0.98 -14.84 10.08
C ASP A 66 -0.12 -15.57 11.13
N ALA A 67 -0.32 -15.24 12.42
CA ALA A 67 0.46 -15.85 13.49
C ALA A 67 0.25 -17.37 13.57
N PHE A 68 -0.96 -17.88 13.32
CA PHE A 68 -1.31 -19.29 13.53
C PHE A 68 -1.71 -20.03 12.26
N ASN A 69 -1.53 -19.39 11.09
CA ASN A 69 -1.97 -19.94 9.82
C ASN A 69 -3.42 -20.47 9.90
N ALA A 70 -4.31 -19.60 10.38
CA ALA A 70 -5.72 -19.92 10.65
C ALA A 70 -6.63 -19.05 9.77
N VAL A 71 -7.87 -19.48 9.64
CA VAL A 71 -8.94 -18.73 8.99
C VAL A 71 -10.03 -18.42 10.02
N PHE A 72 -10.42 -17.16 10.13
CA PHE A 72 -11.52 -16.70 10.97
C PHE A 72 -12.73 -16.42 10.10
N ASN A 73 -13.83 -17.11 10.36
CA ASN A 73 -15.10 -16.89 9.68
C ASN A 73 -16.16 -16.45 10.67
N TYR A 74 -16.75 -15.26 10.45
CA TYR A 74 -17.85 -14.76 11.28
C TYR A 74 -19.20 -15.11 10.65
N ASP A 75 -19.90 -16.06 11.25
CA ASP A 75 -21.29 -16.41 10.92
C ASP A 75 -22.24 -15.41 11.58
N GLN A 76 -22.61 -14.38 10.84
CA GLN A 76 -23.49 -13.32 11.33
C GLN A 76 -24.88 -13.85 11.71
N ALA A 77 -25.39 -14.87 11.01
CA ALA A 77 -26.73 -15.42 11.27
C ALA A 77 -26.80 -16.13 12.62
N GLN A 78 -25.72 -16.76 13.03
CA GLN A 78 -25.61 -17.48 14.29
C GLN A 78 -24.82 -16.71 15.37
N ASN A 79 -24.30 -15.51 15.04
CA ASN A 79 -23.48 -14.68 15.90
C ASN A 79 -22.31 -15.46 16.53
N ARG A 80 -21.59 -16.20 15.72
CA ARG A 80 -20.45 -17.02 16.15
C ARG A 80 -19.23 -16.82 15.25
N ILE A 81 -18.05 -16.98 15.84
CA ILE A 81 -16.78 -17.03 15.11
C ILE A 81 -16.38 -18.50 14.98
N GLN A 82 -16.07 -18.92 13.78
CA GLN A 82 -15.47 -20.21 13.48
C GLN A 82 -13.99 -19.98 13.18
N ILE A 83 -13.13 -20.77 13.80
CA ILE A 83 -11.68 -20.68 13.62
C ILE A 83 -11.21 -22.03 13.10
N TYR A 84 -10.56 -22.02 11.96
CA TYR A 84 -10.01 -23.21 11.31
C TYR A 84 -8.52 -23.03 11.12
N THR A 85 -7.73 -24.01 11.56
CA THR A 85 -6.31 -24.01 11.17
C THR A 85 -6.17 -24.50 9.73
N MET A 86 -5.20 -23.97 9.00
CA MET A 86 -4.96 -24.37 7.62
C MET A 86 -4.72 -25.89 7.45
N PRO A 87 -3.92 -26.55 8.32
CA PRO A 87 -3.75 -28.01 8.25
C PRO A 87 -5.08 -28.78 8.39
N TYR A 88 -5.99 -28.29 9.22
CA TYR A 88 -7.31 -28.92 9.38
C TYR A 88 -8.14 -28.76 8.08
N LEU A 89 -8.21 -27.56 7.50
CA LEU A 89 -8.93 -27.32 6.27
C LEU A 89 -8.37 -28.15 5.12
N ILE A 90 -7.05 -28.22 4.98
CA ILE A 90 -6.39 -29.04 3.96
C ILE A 90 -6.76 -30.51 4.14
N SER A 91 -6.72 -31.03 5.37
CA SER A 91 -7.14 -32.40 5.67
C SER A 91 -8.61 -32.64 5.30
N LEU A 92 -9.48 -31.69 5.62
CA LEU A 92 -10.91 -31.77 5.31
C LEU A 92 -11.18 -31.84 3.80
N TYR A 93 -10.49 -30.99 3.02
CA TYR A 93 -10.74 -30.85 1.59
C TYR A 93 -9.87 -31.76 0.70
N THR A 94 -8.77 -32.32 1.20
CA THR A 94 -7.86 -33.16 0.40
C THR A 94 -8.58 -34.29 -0.33
N ASN A 95 -9.44 -35.02 0.35
CA ASN A 95 -10.17 -36.12 -0.28
C ASN A 95 -11.14 -35.60 -1.33
N SER A 96 -11.90 -34.54 -1.03
CA SER A 96 -12.84 -33.94 -1.98
C SER A 96 -12.14 -33.44 -3.24
N VAL A 97 -10.97 -32.82 -3.09
CA VAL A 97 -10.16 -32.32 -4.22
C VAL A 97 -9.66 -33.46 -5.09
N LEU A 98 -9.23 -34.57 -4.50
CA LEU A 98 -8.84 -35.79 -5.25
C LEU A 98 -10.03 -36.37 -5.99
N ASP A 99 -11.22 -36.39 -5.38
CA ASP A 99 -12.45 -36.88 -6.01
C ASP A 99 -12.86 -36.02 -7.22
N TYR A 100 -12.51 -34.71 -7.22
CA TYR A 100 -12.69 -33.82 -8.37
C TYR A 100 -11.63 -33.99 -9.46
N GLY A 101 -10.66 -34.88 -9.26
CA GLY A 101 -9.61 -35.22 -10.26
C GLY A 101 -8.40 -34.29 -10.25
N TYR A 102 -8.19 -33.53 -9.17
CA TYR A 102 -6.99 -32.71 -8.98
C TYR A 102 -5.88 -33.49 -8.28
N THR A 103 -4.63 -33.17 -8.60
CA THR A 103 -3.47 -33.90 -8.10
C THR A 103 -2.92 -33.35 -6.79
N LYS A 104 -3.18 -32.09 -6.48
CA LYS A 104 -2.63 -31.44 -5.30
C LYS A 104 -3.46 -30.21 -4.91
N ILE A 105 -3.58 -29.99 -3.61
CA ILE A 105 -3.87 -28.71 -2.99
C ILE A 105 -2.53 -28.08 -2.64
N ASP A 106 -2.36 -26.80 -2.93
CA ASP A 106 -1.18 -26.08 -2.49
C ASP A 106 -1.56 -25.22 -1.28
N ASP A 107 -1.01 -25.52 -0.12
CA ASP A 107 -1.26 -24.81 1.14
C ASP A 107 -0.37 -23.56 1.31
N GLU A 108 0.66 -23.44 0.50
CA GLU A 108 1.62 -22.35 0.57
C GLU A 108 2.03 -21.82 -0.81
N PHE A 109 1.15 -21.86 -1.78
CA PHE A 109 1.49 -21.40 -3.12
C PHE A 109 1.86 -19.90 -3.07
N ASN A 110 3.11 -19.55 -3.38
CA ASN A 110 3.67 -18.21 -3.30
C ASN A 110 3.56 -17.55 -1.89
N ASN A 111 3.67 -18.34 -0.82
CA ASN A 111 3.55 -17.89 0.58
C ASN A 111 2.18 -17.26 0.92
N GLN A 112 1.14 -17.64 0.20
CA GLN A 112 -0.23 -17.17 0.46
C GLN A 112 -1.13 -18.31 0.90
N LYS A 113 -2.14 -17.97 1.70
CA LYS A 113 -3.22 -18.90 2.06
C LYS A 113 -3.96 -19.31 0.79
N THR A 114 -4.16 -20.60 0.61
CA THR A 114 -4.81 -21.17 -0.59
C THR A 114 -6.30 -21.36 -0.41
N ILE A 115 -6.80 -21.33 0.83
CA ILE A 115 -8.23 -21.44 1.14
C ILE A 115 -8.71 -20.06 1.61
N LEU A 116 -9.52 -19.41 0.78
CA LEU A 116 -10.04 -18.09 0.98
C LEU A 116 -11.51 -18.07 0.56
N ASP A 117 -12.43 -17.70 1.46
CA ASP A 117 -13.86 -17.62 1.15
C ASP A 117 -14.41 -18.86 0.41
N SER A 118 -14.10 -20.05 0.89
CA SER A 118 -14.41 -21.32 0.23
C SER A 118 -13.74 -21.52 -1.13
N MET A 119 -12.77 -20.72 -1.49
CA MET A 119 -11.94 -20.90 -2.69
C MET A 119 -10.68 -21.69 -2.34
N LEU A 120 -10.30 -22.57 -3.25
CA LEU A 120 -9.12 -23.40 -3.11
C LEU A 120 -8.31 -23.39 -4.40
N ILE A 121 -7.04 -23.02 -4.29
CA ILE A 121 -6.10 -23.15 -5.41
C ILE A 121 -5.77 -24.63 -5.58
N VAL A 122 -6.01 -25.16 -6.76
CA VAL A 122 -5.81 -26.57 -7.10
C VAL A 122 -4.84 -26.71 -8.26
N GLN A 123 -4.13 -27.83 -8.26
CA GLN A 123 -3.24 -28.22 -9.35
C GLN A 123 -3.78 -29.47 -10.03
N LYS A 124 -3.98 -29.42 -11.34
CA LYS A 124 -4.45 -30.56 -12.13
C LYS A 124 -3.28 -31.43 -12.61
N ASP A 125 -2.26 -30.79 -13.12
CA ASP A 125 -1.01 -31.39 -13.58
C ASP A 125 0.16 -30.64 -12.95
N LYS A 126 1.40 -30.99 -13.28
CA LYS A 126 2.59 -30.36 -12.68
C LYS A 126 2.69 -28.85 -12.91
N SER A 127 1.91 -28.28 -13.82
CA SER A 127 1.97 -26.86 -14.21
C SER A 127 0.62 -26.23 -14.51
N SER A 128 -0.50 -26.86 -14.17
CA SER A 128 -1.83 -26.34 -14.46
C SER A 128 -2.56 -26.00 -13.18
N TYR A 129 -2.55 -24.72 -12.82
CA TYR A 129 -3.21 -24.21 -11.64
C TYR A 129 -4.57 -23.58 -11.98
N GLY A 130 -5.53 -23.76 -11.09
CA GLY A 130 -6.87 -23.19 -11.15
C GLY A 130 -7.43 -22.92 -9.76
N VAL A 131 -8.68 -22.51 -9.69
CA VAL A 131 -9.39 -22.27 -8.43
C VAL A 131 -10.75 -22.96 -8.48
N ILE A 132 -11.10 -23.65 -7.41
CA ILE A 132 -12.42 -24.27 -7.23
C ILE A 132 -13.09 -23.72 -5.97
N ASN A 133 -14.41 -23.80 -5.93
CA ASN A 133 -15.14 -23.72 -4.69
C ASN A 133 -14.99 -25.08 -3.97
N CYS A 134 -14.39 -25.10 -2.79
CA CYS A 134 -14.10 -26.33 -2.06
C CYS A 134 -15.34 -27.03 -1.48
N ASP A 135 -16.44 -26.29 -1.29
CA ASP A 135 -17.68 -26.85 -0.75
C ASP A 135 -18.53 -27.54 -1.83
N THR A 136 -18.48 -27.01 -3.06
CA THR A 136 -19.33 -27.47 -4.17
C THR A 136 -18.53 -28.24 -5.25
N GLY A 137 -17.21 -28.04 -5.32
CA GLY A 137 -16.38 -28.53 -6.40
C GLY A 137 -16.51 -27.76 -7.71
N GLU A 138 -17.28 -26.63 -7.70
CA GLU A 138 -17.43 -25.78 -8.86
C GLU A 138 -16.10 -25.15 -9.26
N ILE A 139 -15.81 -25.18 -10.57
CA ILE A 139 -14.60 -24.53 -11.11
C ILE A 139 -14.87 -23.04 -11.23
N LEU A 140 -14.14 -22.23 -10.45
CA LEU A 140 -14.16 -20.78 -10.52
C LEU A 140 -13.14 -20.26 -11.56
N ILE A 141 -11.95 -20.87 -11.58
CA ILE A 141 -10.90 -20.58 -12.55
C ILE A 141 -10.39 -21.90 -13.09
N GLU A 142 -10.49 -22.09 -14.41
CA GLU A 142 -10.02 -23.29 -15.10
C GLU A 142 -8.55 -23.57 -14.81
N PRO A 143 -8.18 -24.82 -14.48
CA PRO A 143 -6.80 -25.22 -14.25
C PRO A 143 -6.00 -25.25 -15.56
N LYS A 144 -5.45 -24.12 -15.95
CA LYS A 144 -4.67 -23.93 -17.18
C LYS A 144 -3.51 -22.95 -17.05
N TYR A 145 -3.38 -22.30 -15.91
CA TYR A 145 -2.36 -21.27 -15.69
C TYR A 145 -1.08 -21.85 -15.12
N ASP A 146 0.07 -21.31 -15.53
CA ASP A 146 1.38 -21.71 -15.03
C ASP A 146 1.56 -21.33 -13.54
N SER A 147 0.92 -20.23 -13.12
CA SER A 147 0.83 -19.83 -11.72
C SER A 147 -0.43 -19.01 -11.45
N ILE A 148 -0.88 -19.03 -10.20
CA ILE A 148 -1.98 -18.22 -9.67
C ILE A 148 -1.56 -17.66 -8.31
N GLN A 149 -1.80 -16.37 -8.10
CA GLN A 149 -1.61 -15.69 -6.83
C GLN A 149 -2.87 -14.91 -6.48
N TYR A 150 -3.38 -15.08 -5.27
CA TYR A 150 -4.50 -14.27 -4.79
C TYR A 150 -4.01 -12.90 -4.32
N LEU A 151 -4.69 -11.85 -4.76
CA LEU A 151 -4.43 -10.47 -4.39
C LEU A 151 -5.48 -10.07 -3.35
N GLN A 152 -5.14 -10.17 -2.06
CA GLN A 152 -6.05 -9.90 -0.94
C GLN A 152 -6.67 -8.50 -1.03
N ASP A 153 -5.86 -7.48 -1.28
CA ASP A 153 -6.27 -6.08 -1.31
C ASP A 153 -7.37 -5.79 -2.35
N THR A 154 -7.43 -6.58 -3.41
CA THR A 154 -8.36 -6.35 -4.53
C THR A 154 -9.36 -7.48 -4.75
N GLY A 155 -9.24 -8.59 -4.01
CA GLY A 155 -10.07 -9.77 -4.17
C GLY A 155 -9.98 -10.38 -5.59
N SER A 156 -8.81 -10.33 -6.19
CA SER A 156 -8.55 -10.74 -7.58
C SER A 156 -7.43 -11.77 -7.64
N PHE A 157 -7.22 -12.38 -8.80
CA PHE A 157 -6.13 -13.33 -9.00
C PHE A 157 -5.15 -12.82 -10.05
N LEU A 158 -3.89 -12.72 -9.69
CA LEU A 158 -2.79 -12.57 -10.63
C LEU A 158 -2.50 -13.94 -11.23
N VAL A 159 -2.54 -14.05 -12.55
CA VAL A 159 -2.33 -15.33 -13.25
C VAL A 159 -1.20 -15.19 -14.28
N THR A 160 -0.45 -16.27 -14.45
CA THR A 160 0.60 -16.34 -15.47
C THR A 160 0.28 -17.47 -16.44
N SER A 161 0.44 -17.24 -17.73
CA SER A 161 0.41 -18.24 -18.78
C SER A 161 1.37 -17.81 -19.89
N ASP A 162 2.17 -18.76 -20.37
CA ASP A 162 3.17 -18.50 -21.43
C ASP A 162 4.11 -17.31 -21.09
N LYS A 163 4.51 -17.20 -19.83
CA LYS A 163 5.34 -16.09 -19.29
C LYS A 163 4.68 -14.71 -19.32
N LYS A 164 3.40 -14.63 -19.65
CA LYS A 164 2.65 -13.38 -19.59
C LYS A 164 1.69 -13.38 -18.40
N VAL A 165 1.57 -12.23 -17.80
CA VAL A 165 0.81 -11.98 -16.57
C VAL A 165 -0.46 -11.21 -16.90
N GLY A 166 -1.54 -11.56 -16.21
CA GLY A 166 -2.82 -10.88 -16.27
C GLY A 166 -3.56 -10.96 -14.94
N ILE A 167 -4.74 -10.37 -14.86
CA ILE A 167 -5.55 -10.36 -13.64
C ILE A 167 -6.95 -10.87 -13.97
N LEU A 168 -7.43 -11.80 -13.14
CA LEU A 168 -8.81 -12.30 -13.16
C LEU A 168 -9.58 -11.77 -11.96
N SER A 169 -10.89 -11.62 -12.11
CA SER A 169 -11.79 -11.42 -10.98
C SER A 169 -11.87 -12.67 -10.10
N LYS A 170 -12.49 -12.53 -8.93
CA LYS A 170 -12.80 -13.67 -8.03
C LYS A 170 -13.54 -14.82 -8.74
N ASN A 171 -14.35 -14.50 -9.75
CA ASN A 171 -15.15 -15.47 -10.50
C ASN A 171 -14.47 -15.95 -11.79
N GLY A 172 -13.19 -15.60 -12.00
CA GLY A 172 -12.44 -16.02 -13.19
C GLY A 172 -12.61 -15.14 -14.43
N ASP A 173 -13.35 -14.01 -14.32
CA ASP A 173 -13.48 -13.09 -15.44
C ASP A 173 -12.20 -12.32 -15.68
N LEU A 174 -11.83 -12.15 -16.95
CA LEU A 174 -10.62 -11.45 -17.33
C LEU A 174 -10.76 -9.94 -17.10
N LYS A 175 -10.01 -9.39 -16.14
CA LYS A 175 -9.90 -7.95 -15.88
C LYS A 175 -8.73 -7.32 -16.62
N VAL A 176 -7.57 -7.95 -16.55
CA VAL A 176 -6.35 -7.52 -17.23
C VAL A 176 -5.85 -8.64 -18.11
N GLN A 177 -5.68 -8.36 -19.40
CA GLN A 177 -5.22 -9.37 -20.36
C GLN A 177 -3.80 -9.84 -20.05
N LEU A 178 -3.50 -11.11 -20.40
CA LEU A 178 -2.17 -11.71 -20.24
C LEU A 178 -1.21 -11.21 -21.34
N LEU A 179 -0.82 -9.95 -21.22
CA LEU A 179 0.05 -9.26 -22.20
C LEU A 179 1.34 -8.74 -21.57
N TYR A 180 1.43 -8.74 -20.25
CA TYR A 180 2.50 -8.09 -19.50
C TYR A 180 3.56 -9.11 -19.10
N ASP A 181 4.81 -8.66 -19.03
CA ASP A 181 5.92 -9.47 -18.51
C ASP A 181 5.86 -9.51 -16.98
N SER A 182 5.43 -8.42 -16.35
CA SER A 182 5.16 -8.34 -14.92
C SER A 182 4.05 -7.32 -14.60
N LEU A 183 3.36 -7.55 -13.50
CA LEU A 183 2.43 -6.62 -12.86
C LEU A 183 2.76 -6.57 -11.36
N GLU A 184 3.04 -5.40 -10.83
CA GLU A 184 3.35 -5.18 -9.43
C GLU A 184 2.39 -4.14 -8.84
N LEU A 185 1.78 -4.43 -7.69
CA LEU A 185 0.87 -3.50 -7.02
C LEU A 185 1.65 -2.27 -6.55
N MET A 186 1.24 -1.09 -7.01
CA MET A 186 1.83 0.20 -6.64
C MET A 186 1.05 0.90 -5.52
N ASP A 187 -0.26 0.81 -5.59
CA ASP A 187 -1.20 1.51 -4.72
C ASP A 187 -2.49 0.69 -4.61
N SER A 188 -2.72 0.10 -3.44
CA SER A 188 -3.91 -0.71 -3.17
C SER A 188 -5.19 0.12 -3.17
N ASP A 189 -5.15 1.32 -2.59
CA ASP A 189 -6.32 2.20 -2.46
C ASP A 189 -6.83 2.68 -3.82
N ALA A 190 -5.90 3.00 -4.73
CA ALA A 190 -6.22 3.41 -6.09
C ALA A 190 -6.29 2.24 -7.08
N GLY A 191 -5.95 1.02 -6.66
CA GLY A 191 -5.90 -0.18 -7.51
C GLY A 191 -4.93 -0.03 -8.68
N LEU A 192 -3.77 0.61 -8.46
CA LEU A 192 -2.77 0.87 -9.50
C LEU A 192 -1.67 -0.18 -9.51
N TYR A 193 -1.30 -0.61 -10.71
CA TYR A 193 -0.23 -1.58 -10.96
C TYR A 193 0.84 -0.99 -11.87
N LEU A 194 2.11 -1.20 -11.49
CA LEU A 194 3.22 -1.10 -12.42
C LEU A 194 3.10 -2.24 -13.42
N ALA A 195 3.08 -1.90 -14.69
CA ALA A 195 3.03 -2.85 -15.79
C ALA A 195 4.33 -2.77 -16.59
N GLU A 196 4.96 -3.94 -16.79
CA GLU A 196 6.10 -4.09 -17.67
C GLU A 196 5.68 -4.86 -18.92
N ARG A 197 6.09 -4.38 -20.08
CA ARG A 197 5.92 -5.08 -21.35
C ARG A 197 7.07 -4.75 -22.29
N ASP A 198 7.73 -5.80 -22.77
CA ASP A 198 8.83 -5.70 -23.73
C ASP A 198 9.95 -4.74 -23.26
N GLY A 199 10.24 -4.75 -21.93
CA GLY A 199 11.27 -3.92 -21.29
C GLY A 199 10.89 -2.46 -21.09
N SER A 200 9.65 -2.06 -21.34
CA SER A 200 9.10 -0.74 -21.06
C SER A 200 8.09 -0.79 -19.92
N TYR A 201 8.01 0.29 -19.16
CA TYR A 201 7.16 0.41 -17.98
C TYR A 201 6.03 1.41 -18.19
N GLY A 202 4.89 1.14 -17.54
CA GLY A 202 3.73 2.01 -17.49
C GLY A 202 2.88 1.73 -16.25
N VAL A 203 1.75 2.37 -16.14
CA VAL A 203 0.80 2.16 -15.02
C VAL A 203 -0.58 1.85 -15.58
N ILE A 204 -1.19 0.81 -15.06
CA ILE A 204 -2.58 0.43 -15.34
C ILE A 204 -3.39 0.37 -14.05
N ASP A 205 -4.71 0.48 -14.16
CA ASP A 205 -5.60 0.16 -13.04
C ASP A 205 -5.97 -1.33 -13.01
N ILE A 206 -6.65 -1.76 -11.95
CA ILE A 206 -7.12 -3.14 -11.74
C ILE A 206 -8.03 -3.66 -12.87
N ASN A 207 -8.61 -2.80 -13.70
CA ASN A 207 -9.44 -3.15 -14.81
C ASN A 207 -8.69 -3.13 -16.17
N GLY A 208 -7.37 -2.90 -16.12
CA GLY A 208 -6.51 -2.83 -17.29
C GLY A 208 -6.55 -1.51 -18.05
N ASN A 209 -7.18 -0.46 -17.50
CA ASN A 209 -7.14 0.84 -18.11
C ASN A 209 -5.76 1.48 -17.93
N ILE A 210 -5.17 1.95 -19.03
CA ILE A 210 -3.86 2.60 -18.99
C ILE A 210 -3.99 3.97 -18.34
N LYS A 211 -3.23 4.21 -17.29
CA LYS A 211 -3.05 5.52 -16.64
C LYS A 211 -1.79 6.22 -17.18
N ILE A 212 -0.67 5.52 -17.20
CA ILE A 212 0.58 5.97 -17.78
C ILE A 212 0.96 4.97 -18.87
N TYR A 213 1.22 5.44 -20.09
CA TYR A 213 1.54 4.57 -21.23
C TYR A 213 2.77 3.70 -20.93
N ILE A 214 2.80 2.49 -21.51
CA ILE A 214 3.91 1.55 -21.34
C ILE A 214 4.98 1.86 -22.39
N GLU A 215 5.77 2.87 -22.12
CA GLU A 215 6.79 3.38 -23.03
C GLU A 215 8.00 4.00 -22.29
N TYR A 216 8.04 3.90 -20.96
CA TYR A 216 9.04 4.56 -20.14
C TYR A 216 10.15 3.60 -19.72
N ASP A 217 11.36 4.17 -19.48
CA ASP A 217 12.53 3.41 -19.10
C ASP A 217 12.44 2.89 -17.67
N GLN A 218 11.74 3.64 -16.79
CA GLN A 218 11.59 3.30 -15.38
C GLN A 218 10.42 4.06 -14.77
N ILE A 219 9.72 3.43 -13.83
CA ILE A 219 8.77 4.05 -12.92
C ILE A 219 9.15 3.68 -11.48
N GLY A 220 9.17 4.67 -10.59
CA GLY A 220 9.60 4.46 -9.21
C GLY A 220 11.09 4.68 -8.98
N LEU A 221 11.44 4.88 -7.72
CA LEU A 221 12.79 5.17 -7.24
C LEU A 221 13.31 4.08 -6.30
N ASP A 222 14.63 3.94 -6.22
CA ASP A 222 15.27 3.19 -5.13
C ASP A 222 15.25 4.05 -3.86
N ILE A 223 14.19 3.88 -3.05
CA ILE A 223 14.00 4.63 -1.80
C ILE A 223 14.85 4.10 -0.64
N THR A 224 15.52 2.96 -0.79
CA THR A 224 16.38 2.39 0.27
C THR A 224 17.50 3.35 0.68
N LYS A 225 17.93 4.20 -0.24
CA LYS A 225 18.91 5.27 0.01
C LYS A 225 18.35 6.41 0.86
N PHE A 226 17.02 6.53 0.96
CA PHE A 226 16.33 7.64 1.61
C PHE A 226 15.48 7.20 2.82
N SER A 227 15.87 6.12 3.50
CA SER A 227 15.13 5.48 4.59
C SER A 227 14.66 6.45 5.70
N ASP A 228 15.42 7.53 5.93
CA ASP A 228 15.11 8.51 6.97
C ASP A 228 14.11 9.61 6.53
N ASN A 229 13.68 9.58 5.27
CA ASN A 229 12.77 10.59 4.71
C ASN A 229 11.27 10.25 4.88
N ASN A 230 10.91 9.24 5.67
CA ASN A 230 9.53 8.75 5.85
C ASN A 230 8.82 8.33 4.55
N ILE A 231 9.57 8.02 3.50
CA ILE A 231 9.02 7.57 2.24
C ILE A 231 8.80 6.06 2.34
N LYS A 232 7.55 5.62 2.28
CA LYS A 232 7.17 4.21 2.42
C LYS A 232 6.99 3.49 1.09
N ASN A 233 6.77 4.25 0.01
CA ASN A 233 6.47 3.69 -1.30
C ASN A 233 7.46 4.20 -2.36
N LYS A 234 8.07 3.27 -3.09
CA LYS A 234 9.06 3.60 -4.14
C LYS A 234 8.42 4.21 -5.39
N TYR A 235 7.11 4.01 -5.57
CA TYR A 235 6.39 4.47 -6.75
C TYR A 235 5.66 5.79 -6.55
N ILE A 236 5.29 6.10 -5.31
CA ILE A 236 4.44 7.24 -5.00
C ILE A 236 5.14 8.11 -3.97
N LEU A 237 5.50 9.29 -4.40
CA LEU A 237 6.10 10.32 -3.56
C LEU A 237 5.03 11.18 -2.88
N VAL A 238 5.44 12.29 -2.29
CA VAL A 238 4.55 13.27 -1.67
C VAL A 238 3.45 13.72 -2.65
N ASN A 239 2.25 13.94 -2.11
CA ASN A 239 1.07 14.39 -2.87
C ASN A 239 0.74 13.52 -4.09
N ASN A 240 0.96 12.20 -3.96
CA ASN A 240 0.58 11.24 -4.99
C ASN A 240 1.33 11.39 -6.33
N LEU A 241 2.53 11.94 -6.31
CA LEU A 241 3.35 12.06 -7.51
C LEU A 241 4.12 10.76 -7.78
N ILE A 242 4.07 10.31 -9.02
CA ILE A 242 4.73 9.11 -9.52
C ILE A 242 5.97 9.51 -10.29
N PRO A 243 7.19 9.13 -9.85
CA PRO A 243 8.41 9.40 -10.59
C PRO A 243 8.52 8.49 -11.81
N VAL A 244 8.69 9.10 -12.97
CA VAL A 244 8.79 8.42 -14.28
C VAL A 244 10.05 8.87 -14.98
N LYS A 245 10.78 7.94 -15.58
CA LYS A 245 12.02 8.20 -16.30
C LYS A 245 11.87 7.91 -17.79
N LYS A 246 12.30 8.85 -18.62
CA LYS A 246 12.36 8.71 -20.07
C LYS A 246 13.64 9.36 -20.59
N ASP A 247 14.35 8.69 -21.48
CA ASP A 247 15.58 9.20 -22.09
C ASP A 247 16.60 9.73 -21.07
N LYS A 248 16.75 9.00 -19.94
CA LYS A 248 17.62 9.31 -18.78
C LYS A 248 17.13 10.48 -17.91
N LEU A 249 16.05 11.16 -18.25
CA LEU A 249 15.51 12.29 -17.48
C LEU A 249 14.28 11.86 -16.67
N TRP A 250 14.14 12.43 -15.51
CA TRP A 250 12.98 12.24 -14.64
C TRP A 250 11.93 13.33 -14.87
N GLY A 251 10.67 12.89 -14.89
CA GLY A 251 9.47 13.69 -14.79
C GLY A 251 8.58 13.12 -13.68
N LEU A 252 7.50 13.83 -13.39
CA LEU A 252 6.52 13.39 -12.39
C LEU A 252 5.11 13.39 -12.98
N PHE A 253 4.35 12.35 -12.67
CA PHE A 253 2.96 12.18 -13.05
C PHE A 253 2.08 12.10 -11.79
N ASP A 254 0.81 12.43 -11.89
CA ASP A 254 -0.15 12.11 -10.84
C ASP A 254 -0.76 10.70 -11.02
N LYS A 255 -1.52 10.23 -10.05
CA LYS A 255 -2.20 8.92 -10.09
C LYS A 255 -3.24 8.80 -11.21
N THR A 256 -3.68 9.91 -11.82
CA THR A 256 -4.60 9.88 -12.96
C THR A 256 -3.89 9.64 -14.29
N GLY A 257 -2.56 9.74 -14.26
CA GLY A 257 -1.68 9.64 -15.45
C GLY A 257 -1.40 10.97 -16.13
N LYS A 258 -1.77 12.08 -15.48
CA LYS A 258 -1.43 13.41 -15.99
C LYS A 258 0.02 13.73 -15.63
N GLN A 259 0.79 14.14 -16.63
CA GLN A 259 2.14 14.66 -16.41
C GLN A 259 2.08 16.02 -15.70
N ILE A 260 2.71 16.11 -14.54
CA ILE A 260 2.80 17.31 -13.71
C ILE A 260 4.14 18.02 -13.91
N VAL A 261 5.21 17.25 -14.08
CA VAL A 261 6.56 17.75 -14.30
C VAL A 261 7.15 17.12 -15.54
N ASP A 262 7.63 17.97 -16.45
CA ASP A 262 8.30 17.53 -17.69
C ASP A 262 9.59 16.75 -17.39
N PHE A 263 10.02 15.92 -18.36
CA PHE A 263 11.29 15.21 -18.30
C PHE A 263 12.47 16.17 -18.43
N LYS A 264 12.96 16.67 -17.31
CA LYS A 264 14.03 17.69 -17.29
C LYS A 264 15.07 17.50 -16.19
N TYR A 265 14.84 16.58 -15.24
CA TYR A 265 15.76 16.38 -14.14
C TYR A 265 16.65 15.16 -14.38
N ASP A 266 17.96 15.35 -14.16
CA ASP A 266 18.95 14.27 -14.27
C ASP A 266 18.75 13.20 -13.20
N ASP A 267 18.30 13.62 -11.98
CA ASP A 267 18.04 12.74 -10.85
C ASP A 267 17.00 13.36 -9.88
N LEU A 268 16.45 12.52 -9.02
CA LEU A 268 15.60 12.92 -7.91
C LEU A 268 16.29 12.54 -6.58
N GLY A 269 16.32 13.53 -5.69
CA GLY A 269 16.99 13.43 -4.40
C GLY A 269 18.48 13.79 -4.44
N TYR A 270 18.99 14.09 -3.27
CA TYR A 270 20.40 14.33 -3.00
C TYR A 270 21.04 13.10 -2.36
N ILE A 271 22.16 12.66 -2.88
CA ILE A 271 22.97 11.60 -2.30
C ILE A 271 24.25 12.21 -1.72
N ALA A 272 24.39 12.11 -0.41
CA ALA A 272 25.54 12.65 0.32
C ALA A 272 26.83 11.93 -0.10
N SER A 273 27.80 12.70 -0.56
CA SER A 273 29.13 12.21 -0.87
C SER A 273 30.11 12.65 0.23
N ASN A 274 30.71 11.70 0.92
CA ASN A 274 31.86 11.92 1.83
C ASN A 274 31.75 12.98 2.96
N ASN A 275 30.63 13.65 3.12
CA ASN A 275 30.39 14.55 4.25
C ASN A 275 29.81 13.73 5.41
N LYS A 276 30.58 13.56 6.47
CA LYS A 276 30.22 12.70 7.62
C LYS A 276 28.93 13.14 8.35
N ASN A 277 28.46 14.36 8.12
CA ASN A 277 27.29 14.92 8.80
C ASN A 277 26.09 15.13 7.85
N ALA A 278 26.26 14.98 6.53
CA ALA A 278 25.18 15.12 5.56
C ALA A 278 24.58 13.76 5.25
N MET A 279 23.28 13.69 5.25
CA MET A 279 22.48 12.50 4.89
C MET A 279 21.73 12.76 3.58
N ASN A 280 21.35 11.67 2.93
CA ASN A 280 20.55 11.73 1.71
C ASN A 280 19.21 12.41 1.95
N LEU A 281 18.73 13.17 0.99
CA LEU A 281 17.46 13.88 1.07
C LEU A 281 16.69 13.75 -0.24
N LEU A 282 15.50 13.19 -0.19
CA LEU A 282 14.57 13.15 -1.32
C LEU A 282 13.43 14.12 -1.13
N VAL A 283 12.90 14.24 0.07
CA VAL A 283 11.72 15.03 0.40
C VAL A 283 11.95 15.82 1.68
N VAL A 284 11.52 17.07 1.69
CA VAL A 284 11.32 17.88 2.91
C VAL A 284 9.84 17.70 3.30
N PRO A 285 9.53 16.85 4.30
CA PRO A 285 8.17 16.35 4.51
C PRO A 285 7.15 17.44 4.84
N ASP A 286 7.51 18.33 5.77
CA ASP A 286 6.61 19.36 6.30
C ASP A 286 6.16 20.39 5.25
N TYR A 287 6.86 20.45 4.12
CA TYR A 287 6.57 21.34 3.00
C TYR A 287 6.22 20.59 1.70
N ASN A 288 6.20 19.24 1.72
CA ASN A 288 6.04 18.41 0.53
C ASN A 288 6.94 18.84 -0.64
N MET A 289 8.17 19.23 -0.35
CA MET A 289 9.15 19.59 -1.37
C MET A 289 9.98 18.39 -1.76
N ILE A 290 10.08 18.15 -3.05
CA ILE A 290 10.95 17.12 -3.64
C ILE A 290 12.26 17.77 -4.06
N VAL A 291 13.37 17.15 -3.69
CA VAL A 291 14.69 17.53 -4.20
C VAL A 291 14.86 16.96 -5.59
N ALA A 292 15.19 17.79 -6.56
CA ALA A 292 15.43 17.38 -7.94
C ALA A 292 16.79 17.93 -8.42
N LYS A 293 17.48 17.22 -9.30
CA LYS A 293 18.79 17.60 -9.82
C LYS A 293 18.70 17.91 -11.30
N SER A 294 19.25 19.04 -11.72
CA SER A 294 19.37 19.42 -13.13
C SER A 294 20.72 20.09 -13.37
N ASN A 295 21.46 19.63 -14.37
CA ASN A 295 22.78 20.17 -14.76
C ASN A 295 23.75 20.27 -13.58
N GLY A 296 23.73 19.28 -12.69
CA GLY A 296 24.62 19.21 -11.54
C GLY A 296 24.22 20.08 -10.35
N LYS A 297 23.11 20.84 -10.43
CA LYS A 297 22.55 21.67 -9.38
C LYS A 297 21.23 21.10 -8.88
N TYR A 298 20.87 21.44 -7.63
CA TYR A 298 19.62 20.98 -7.02
C TYR A 298 18.58 22.06 -6.99
N ALA A 299 17.32 21.63 -7.10
CA ALA A 299 16.10 22.42 -7.01
C ALA A 299 15.22 21.85 -5.91
N LEU A 300 14.30 22.67 -5.38
CA LEU A 300 13.18 22.22 -4.54
C LEU A 300 11.88 22.47 -5.32
N ILE A 301 11.16 21.39 -5.62
CA ILE A 301 9.91 21.41 -6.38
C ILE A 301 8.73 21.00 -5.50
N ASN A 302 7.63 21.69 -5.63
CA ASN A 302 6.40 21.34 -4.93
C ASN A 302 5.58 20.29 -5.71
N SER A 303 4.47 19.86 -5.14
CA SER A 303 3.56 18.86 -5.75
C SER A 303 2.85 19.33 -7.02
N SER A 304 2.81 20.61 -7.32
CA SER A 304 2.30 21.13 -8.59
C SER A 304 3.38 21.25 -9.68
N GLY A 305 4.63 20.84 -9.37
CA GLY A 305 5.75 20.89 -10.29
C GLY A 305 6.46 22.25 -10.36
N GLU A 306 6.06 23.18 -9.49
CA GLU A 306 6.69 24.50 -9.42
C GLU A 306 8.02 24.43 -8.67
N GLU A 307 9.08 24.98 -9.24
CA GLU A 307 10.36 25.15 -8.55
C GLU A 307 10.25 26.32 -7.56
N LYS A 308 10.10 26.00 -6.26
CA LYS A 308 10.15 27.02 -5.20
C LYS A 308 11.59 27.51 -4.97
N VAL A 309 12.55 26.63 -5.20
CA VAL A 309 13.95 26.97 -5.32
C VAL A 309 14.43 26.42 -6.67
N PRO A 310 14.88 27.26 -7.60
CA PRO A 310 15.34 26.84 -8.91
C PRO A 310 16.61 25.99 -8.78
N ALA A 311 17.01 25.30 -9.86
CA ALA A 311 18.19 24.42 -9.90
C ALA A 311 19.52 25.21 -9.86
N ILE A 312 19.78 25.84 -8.70
CA ILE A 312 21.00 26.63 -8.43
C ILE A 312 21.78 26.14 -7.19
N LEU A 313 21.17 25.26 -6.38
CA LEU A 313 21.76 24.78 -5.15
C LEU A 313 22.96 23.87 -5.41
N ASP A 314 24.02 24.03 -4.62
CA ASP A 314 25.18 23.14 -4.65
C ASP A 314 24.88 21.80 -3.99
N ASP A 315 24.17 21.84 -2.85
CA ASP A 315 23.73 20.68 -2.08
C ASP A 315 22.31 20.91 -1.50
N ALA A 316 21.61 19.81 -1.20
CA ALA A 316 20.37 19.82 -0.42
C ALA A 316 20.33 18.54 0.42
N TYR A 317 20.59 18.63 1.72
CA TYR A 317 20.83 17.45 2.57
C TYR A 317 20.11 17.54 3.91
N MET A 318 19.98 16.41 4.56
CA MET A 318 19.47 16.27 5.92
C MET A 318 20.60 16.02 6.90
N THR A 319 20.42 16.43 8.15
CA THR A 319 21.22 16.03 9.31
C THR A 319 20.34 15.58 10.44
N ILE A 320 20.87 14.75 11.35
CA ILE A 320 20.17 14.37 12.58
C ILE A 320 21.02 14.82 13.77
N SER A 321 20.41 15.57 14.68
CA SER A 321 21.03 15.97 15.95
C SER A 321 20.06 15.70 17.08
N SER A 322 20.48 14.91 18.08
CA SER A 322 19.64 14.54 19.23
C SER A 322 18.28 13.91 18.82
N GLY A 323 18.24 13.17 17.70
CA GLY A 323 17.04 12.55 17.17
C GLY A 323 16.13 13.49 16.36
N VAL A 324 16.46 14.76 16.24
CA VAL A 324 15.73 15.76 15.44
C VAL A 324 16.38 15.87 14.07
N LYS A 325 15.55 15.89 13.02
CA LYS A 325 15.96 16.07 11.62
C LYS A 325 15.99 17.54 11.29
N TYR A 326 17.04 17.97 10.59
CA TYR A 326 17.24 19.31 10.09
C TYR A 326 17.54 19.24 8.60
N TYR A 327 17.00 20.15 7.81
CA TYR A 327 17.13 20.18 6.37
C TYR A 327 17.91 21.41 5.93
N TYR A 328 19.00 21.20 5.21
CA TYR A 328 19.91 22.27 4.78
C TYR A 328 20.12 22.27 3.28
N MET A 329 20.33 23.43 2.73
CA MET A 329 20.83 23.64 1.37
C MET A 329 22.06 24.54 1.38
N THR A 330 22.90 24.40 0.37
CA THR A 330 24.04 25.27 0.13
C THR A 330 23.92 25.97 -1.22
N PHE A 331 24.31 27.24 -1.25
CA PHE A 331 24.31 28.07 -2.43
C PHE A 331 25.40 29.14 -2.29
N ASN A 332 26.32 29.25 -3.25
CA ASN A 332 27.45 30.16 -3.23
C ASN A 332 28.26 30.07 -1.92
N ASP A 333 28.65 28.86 -1.53
CA ASP A 333 29.43 28.55 -0.30
C ASP A 333 28.72 28.96 1.01
N LYS A 334 27.46 29.31 0.98
CA LYS A 334 26.64 29.62 2.16
C LYS A 334 25.64 28.52 2.42
N ARG A 335 25.47 28.17 3.69
CA ARG A 335 24.48 27.23 4.17
C ARG A 335 23.23 27.97 4.63
N TYR A 336 22.08 27.43 4.26
CA TYR A 336 20.75 27.93 4.67
C TYR A 336 19.97 26.75 5.25
N ASP A 337 19.14 27.03 6.24
CA ASP A 337 18.09 26.13 6.66
C ASP A 337 16.97 26.17 5.62
N ILE A 338 16.53 24.99 5.15
CA ILE A 338 15.52 24.88 4.09
C ILE A 338 14.17 25.34 4.61
N GLU A 339 13.80 24.99 5.85
CA GLU A 339 12.51 25.33 6.44
C GLU A 339 12.39 26.83 6.64
N ASP A 340 13.40 27.44 7.27
CA ASP A 340 13.45 28.90 7.46
C ASP A 340 13.38 29.64 6.11
N TYR A 341 14.06 29.12 5.09
CA TYR A 341 14.02 29.74 3.77
C TYR A 341 12.65 29.65 3.12
N LEU A 342 12.01 28.47 3.18
CA LEU A 342 10.67 28.26 2.60
C LEU A 342 9.62 29.14 3.30
N ASP A 343 9.67 29.26 4.63
CA ASP A 343 8.82 30.17 5.39
C ASP A 343 9.00 31.64 4.94
N ASN A 344 10.25 32.07 4.78
CA ASN A 344 10.55 33.45 4.36
C ASN A 344 10.05 33.78 2.94
N ILE A 345 9.95 32.80 2.04
CA ILE A 345 9.38 33.00 0.69
C ILE A 345 7.87 32.71 0.64
N GLY A 346 7.23 32.50 1.80
CA GLY A 346 5.78 32.33 1.92
C GLY A 346 5.26 30.94 1.55
N VAL A 347 6.10 29.91 1.61
CA VAL A 347 5.66 28.51 1.50
C VAL A 347 5.22 28.06 2.90
N THR A 348 3.97 27.68 3.05
CA THR A 348 3.42 27.25 4.33
C THR A 348 3.68 25.77 4.59
N LYS A 349 3.94 25.44 5.85
CA LYS A 349 3.96 24.02 6.32
C LYS A 349 2.60 23.38 6.13
N ILE A 350 2.62 22.08 5.87
CA ILE A 350 1.40 21.28 5.81
C ILE A 350 0.98 20.97 7.24
N GLU A 351 -0.26 21.32 7.60
CA GLU A 351 -0.80 20.98 8.91
C GLU A 351 -0.93 19.45 9.04
N GLU A 352 -0.36 18.87 10.08
CA GLU A 352 -0.57 17.47 10.44
C GLU A 352 -2.07 17.25 10.72
N GLY A 353 -2.78 16.60 9.79
CA GLY A 353 -4.19 16.24 10.00
C GLY A 353 -5.08 16.16 8.76
N THR A 354 -4.63 16.60 7.61
CA THR A 354 -5.40 16.49 6.37
C THR A 354 -4.90 15.35 5.48
N SER A 355 -5.26 14.12 5.83
CA SER A 355 -5.39 13.06 4.82
C SER A 355 -6.52 13.49 3.89
N SER A 356 -6.18 13.82 2.65
CA SER A 356 -7.10 14.33 1.64
C SER A 356 -8.16 13.30 1.28
N GLY A 357 -9.30 13.38 1.95
CA GLY A 357 -10.56 12.92 1.42
C GLY A 357 -11.07 13.99 0.45
N ASN A 358 -11.31 13.60 -0.78
CA ASN A 358 -11.89 14.38 -1.86
C ASN A 358 -13.18 15.07 -1.40
N SER A 359 -13.19 16.39 -1.31
CA SER A 359 -14.43 17.16 -1.27
C SER A 359 -14.35 18.32 -2.26
N ASN A 360 -15.07 18.14 -3.36
CA ASN A 360 -15.50 19.21 -4.24
C ASN A 360 -16.27 20.27 -3.43
N SER A 361 -15.73 21.44 -3.25
CA SER A 361 -16.48 22.61 -2.86
C SER A 361 -16.38 23.68 -3.95
N THR A 362 -17.48 23.81 -4.67
CA THR A 362 -17.80 24.97 -5.49
C THR A 362 -17.84 26.21 -4.62
N ASN A 363 -16.95 27.14 -4.90
CA ASN A 363 -17.01 28.50 -4.42
C ASN A 363 -18.21 29.22 -5.05
N ASN A 364 -19.13 29.68 -4.24
CA ASN A 364 -19.97 30.82 -4.56
C ASN A 364 -19.81 31.89 -3.46
N ASN A 365 -19.04 32.90 -3.82
CA ASN A 365 -19.04 34.20 -3.16
C ASN A 365 -20.35 34.92 -3.49
N THR A 366 -21.11 35.33 -2.48
CA THR A 366 -21.89 36.60 -2.53
C THR A 366 -21.99 37.17 -1.13
N ASN A 367 -21.46 38.39 -1.03
CA ASN A 367 -21.70 39.34 0.04
C ASN A 367 -23.17 39.72 0.12
N SER A 368 -23.79 39.87 1.29
CA SER A 368 -24.06 41.15 1.93
C SER A 368 -25.19 41.09 2.96
N SER A 369 -24.86 41.65 4.10
CA SER A 369 -25.61 42.58 4.97
C SER A 369 -27.07 42.34 5.36
N ASN A 370 -27.21 42.23 6.69
CA ASN A 370 -28.18 42.91 7.59
C ASN A 370 -29.67 43.02 7.23
N SER A 371 -30.54 42.46 8.03
CA SER A 371 -31.29 43.11 9.10
C SER A 371 -32.66 42.50 9.34
N SER A 372 -32.89 42.22 10.59
CA SER A 372 -34.10 42.43 11.40
C SER A 372 -35.50 42.02 10.91
N ASN A 373 -36.07 41.27 11.83
CA ASN A 373 -37.45 41.39 12.38
C ASN A 373 -38.67 40.71 11.75
N GLN A 374 -39.18 39.87 12.63
CA GLN A 374 -40.59 39.74 13.07
C GLN A 374 -41.62 39.04 12.21
N SER A 375 -42.11 37.98 12.87
CA SER A 375 -43.52 37.71 13.25
C SER A 375 -44.47 37.14 12.23
N ASN A 376 -44.96 36.02 12.70
CA ASN A 376 -46.36 35.58 12.79
C ASN A 376 -47.10 35.05 11.61
N GLU A 377 -47.67 33.93 11.98
CA GLU A 377 -49.06 33.45 11.84
C GLU A 377 -49.48 32.68 10.60
N ASP A 378 -49.79 31.44 10.95
CA ASP A 378 -51.00 30.68 10.71
C ASP A 378 -51.70 30.78 9.33
N THR A 379 -51.96 29.70 8.73
CA THR A 379 -53.27 29.04 8.60
C THR A 379 -53.29 28.00 7.49
N ASP A 380 -53.64 26.86 7.90
CA ASP A 380 -54.62 25.88 7.43
C ASP A 380 -55.06 25.80 5.97
N MET A 381 -55.32 24.56 5.66
CA MET A 381 -56.38 23.95 4.84
C MET A 381 -56.07 23.64 3.38
N ASN A 382 -55.96 22.38 3.13
CA ASN A 382 -57.01 21.43 2.67
C ASN A 382 -57.25 21.34 1.15
N THR A 383 -57.25 20.10 0.78
CA THR A 383 -58.14 19.35 -0.11
C THR A 383 -57.78 19.24 -1.60
N THR A 384 -57.63 17.96 -1.88
CA THR A 384 -58.39 17.12 -2.88
C THR A 384 -58.06 17.29 -4.36
N ASP A 385 -57.74 16.18 -4.85
CA ASP A 385 -58.30 15.27 -5.84
C ASP A 385 -58.00 15.45 -7.33
N GLU A 386 -57.68 14.28 -7.84
CA GLU A 386 -58.01 13.71 -9.15
C GLU A 386 -57.50 14.40 -10.44
N THR A 387 -56.67 13.76 -11.14
CA THR A 387 -56.93 12.70 -12.14
C THR A 387 -55.61 12.08 -12.58
#